data_9add9df79871d37f45f5520ce2b1b91a
#
_entry.id   9add9df79871d37f45f5520ce2b1b91a
#
_cell.length_a   1.000
_cell.length_b   1.000
_cell.length_c   1.000
_cell.angle_alpha   90.00
_cell.angle_beta   90.00
_cell.angle_gamma   90.00
#
_symmetry.space_group_name_H-M   'P 1'
#
loop_
_entity.id
_entity.type
_entity.pdbx_description
1 polymer ?
#
loop_
_entity_poly.entity_id
_entity_poly.type
_entity_poly.pdbx_seq_one_letter_code
_entity_poly.pdbx_strand_id
1 'polypeptide(L)'
;MDDRLVMSGMRPEDEEIDASLRPHHLREYIGQDKVKNSLSIYIDAALKRHDALDHILLYGPPGLGKTTLACIVAAEMGQNIRVTSGPAIERPGDLASILTNLNAGDILFIDEIHRLSRAVEEVLYPAMEDYALDIMIGKGPTARSMRLDLPKFTLVGATTRAGRLSAPLRDRFGIIFRLEMYSPQELSRIVARSAGILGMPYDDEGILEIARRSRGTPHIANRLLKRVRDFAQVRGDGRITAQVAQDSLNMQDVDALGLDRVDRAVLSAMIDKFGGGPVGLDTLAAVTGEDAVTIEDVYEPYLMQLGFVMRTPRGRLATPAAYAHLGKTPPAPAPENLEPENEQTALF
;
A
#
# COMPACT_ATOMS: atom_id res chain seq x y z
N MET A 1 7.23 19.60 -16.92
CA MET A 1 7.16 18.13 -16.93
C MET A 1 7.15 17.70 -15.48
N ASP A 2 6.06 17.08 -15.05
CA ASP A 2 5.87 16.70 -13.64
C ASP A 2 6.64 15.39 -13.40
N ASP A 3 7.84 15.50 -12.83
CA ASP A 3 8.81 14.40 -12.65
C ASP A 3 8.53 13.53 -11.42
N ARG A 4 7.30 13.50 -10.93
CA ARG A 4 6.95 12.71 -9.73
C ARG A 4 6.59 11.29 -10.11
N LEU A 5 7.53 10.36 -9.95
CA LEU A 5 7.32 8.92 -10.16
C LEU A 5 6.16 8.34 -9.32
N VAL A 6 5.82 8.97 -8.21
CA VAL A 6 4.82 8.47 -7.26
C VAL A 6 3.46 9.15 -7.38
N MET A 7 3.35 10.33 -8.02
CA MET A 7 2.12 11.15 -8.03
C MET A 7 1.76 11.75 -9.41
N SER A 8 2.12 11.18 -10.53
CA SER A 8 1.55 11.64 -11.81
C SER A 8 0.11 11.16 -11.92
N GLY A 9 -0.82 12.07 -12.10
CA GLY A 9 -2.22 11.74 -12.40
C GLY A 9 -2.26 10.75 -13.58
N MET A 10 -2.89 9.58 -13.35
CA MET A 10 -3.02 8.55 -14.37
C MET A 10 -3.86 9.07 -15.52
N ARG A 11 -3.43 8.82 -16.75
CA ARG A 11 -4.25 9.04 -17.93
C ARG A 11 -5.29 7.92 -18.02
N PRO A 12 -6.49 8.16 -18.57
CA PRO A 12 -7.50 7.11 -18.74
C PRO A 12 -6.98 5.85 -19.44
N GLU A 13 -6.09 6.01 -20.43
CA GLU A 13 -5.43 4.90 -21.14
C GLU A 13 -4.51 4.08 -20.24
N ASP A 14 -3.85 4.73 -19.27
CA ASP A 14 -3.00 4.04 -18.28
C ASP A 14 -3.84 3.22 -17.30
N GLU A 15 -5.06 3.66 -16.97
CA GLU A 15 -5.99 2.93 -16.10
C GLU A 15 -6.52 1.66 -16.76
N GLU A 16 -6.88 1.70 -18.04
CA GLU A 16 -7.31 0.53 -18.81
C GLU A 16 -6.18 -0.51 -18.93
N ILE A 17 -4.96 -0.04 -19.22
CA ILE A 17 -3.79 -0.91 -19.26
C ILE A 17 -3.52 -1.52 -17.89
N ASP A 18 -3.57 -0.74 -16.81
CA ASP A 18 -3.38 -1.26 -15.46
C ASP A 18 -4.43 -2.29 -15.06
N ALA A 19 -5.68 -2.08 -15.48
CA ALA A 19 -6.76 -3.05 -15.29
C ALA A 19 -6.47 -4.36 -16.01
N SER A 20 -5.97 -4.32 -17.26
CA SER A 20 -5.63 -5.51 -18.05
C SER A 20 -4.46 -6.32 -17.46
N LEU A 21 -3.56 -5.67 -16.74
CA LEU A 21 -2.42 -6.34 -16.09
C LEU A 21 -2.79 -7.01 -14.77
N ARG A 22 -3.98 -6.73 -14.20
CA ARG A 22 -4.40 -7.33 -12.92
C ARG A 22 -4.72 -8.82 -13.11
N PRO A 23 -4.27 -9.69 -12.19
CA PRO A 23 -4.74 -11.07 -12.16
C PRO A 23 -6.21 -11.14 -11.77
N HIS A 24 -6.95 -12.05 -12.37
CA HIS A 24 -8.38 -12.28 -12.10
C HIS A 24 -8.62 -13.45 -11.15
N HIS A 25 -7.65 -14.37 -11.03
CA HIS A 25 -7.76 -15.57 -10.21
C HIS A 25 -6.58 -15.72 -9.25
N LEU A 26 -6.80 -16.42 -8.11
CA LEU A 26 -5.76 -16.71 -7.12
C LEU A 26 -4.56 -17.46 -7.73
N ARG A 27 -4.78 -18.34 -8.70
CA ARG A 27 -3.71 -19.06 -9.42
C ARG A 27 -2.77 -18.14 -10.20
N GLU A 28 -3.27 -16.98 -10.62
CA GLU A 28 -2.50 -15.97 -11.37
C GLU A 28 -1.79 -14.99 -10.46
N TYR A 29 -2.21 -14.94 -9.20
CA TYR A 29 -1.69 -14.01 -8.19
C TYR A 29 -0.32 -14.50 -7.70
N ILE A 30 0.73 -13.78 -8.03
CA ILE A 30 2.12 -14.10 -7.70
C ILE A 30 2.48 -13.52 -6.33
N GLY A 31 3.22 -14.29 -5.53
CA GLY A 31 3.63 -13.90 -4.18
C GLY A 31 2.52 -14.01 -3.13
N GLN A 32 2.79 -13.50 -1.92
CA GLN A 32 1.87 -13.54 -0.78
C GLN A 32 1.36 -14.95 -0.47
N ASP A 33 2.20 -15.99 -0.58
CA ASP A 33 1.77 -17.38 -0.58
C ASP A 33 1.00 -17.80 0.69
N LYS A 34 1.37 -17.25 1.84
CA LYS A 34 0.64 -17.51 3.10
C LYS A 34 -0.80 -16.98 3.03
N VAL A 35 -0.97 -15.75 2.53
CA VAL A 35 -2.28 -15.11 2.35
C VAL A 35 -3.11 -15.90 1.35
N LYS A 36 -2.53 -16.24 0.21
CA LYS A 36 -3.16 -17.03 -0.85
C LYS A 36 -3.68 -18.38 -0.37
N ASN A 37 -2.82 -19.13 0.33
CA ASN A 37 -3.17 -20.46 0.83
C ASN A 37 -4.30 -20.41 1.84
N SER A 38 -4.25 -19.44 2.79
CA SER A 38 -5.34 -19.28 3.77
C SER A 38 -6.63 -18.84 3.09
N LEU A 39 -6.55 -17.89 2.17
CA LEU A 39 -7.72 -17.36 1.47
C LEU A 39 -8.39 -18.41 0.60
N SER A 40 -7.62 -19.27 -0.09
CA SER A 40 -8.17 -20.39 -0.87
C SER A 40 -9.00 -21.34 0.02
N ILE A 41 -8.50 -21.68 1.22
CA ILE A 41 -9.22 -22.54 2.16
C ILE A 41 -10.53 -21.88 2.60
N TYR A 42 -10.51 -20.58 2.92
CA TYR A 42 -11.71 -19.86 3.37
C TYR A 42 -12.77 -19.74 2.28
N ILE A 43 -12.34 -19.44 1.06
CA ILE A 43 -13.22 -19.37 -0.12
C ILE A 43 -13.84 -20.76 -0.39
N ASP A 44 -13.04 -21.81 -0.46
CA ASP A 44 -13.53 -23.17 -0.69
C ASP A 44 -14.53 -23.62 0.38
N ALA A 45 -14.27 -23.23 1.63
CA ALA A 45 -15.17 -23.55 2.74
C ALA A 45 -16.49 -22.77 2.65
N ALA A 46 -16.47 -21.50 2.30
CA ALA A 46 -17.66 -20.65 2.12
C ALA A 46 -18.50 -21.17 0.94
N LEU A 47 -17.88 -21.49 -0.19
CA LEU A 47 -18.55 -22.07 -1.36
C LEU A 47 -19.23 -23.41 -1.05
N LYS A 48 -18.55 -24.29 -0.30
CA LYS A 48 -19.15 -25.59 0.11
C LYS A 48 -20.35 -25.43 1.03
N ARG A 49 -20.38 -24.38 1.86
CA ARG A 49 -21.52 -24.08 2.75
C ARG A 49 -22.61 -23.26 2.07
N HIS A 50 -22.36 -22.74 0.85
CA HIS A 50 -23.22 -21.78 0.16
C HIS A 50 -23.51 -20.54 1.01
N ASP A 51 -22.50 -20.03 1.68
CA ASP A 51 -22.59 -18.88 2.57
C ASP A 51 -21.64 -17.75 2.12
N ALA A 52 -21.88 -16.52 2.60
CA ALA A 52 -20.97 -15.42 2.39
C ALA A 52 -19.63 -15.70 3.09
N LEU A 53 -18.55 -15.16 2.53
CA LEU A 53 -17.24 -15.22 3.17
C LEU A 53 -17.21 -14.26 4.37
N ASP A 54 -16.46 -14.60 5.41
CA ASP A 54 -16.23 -13.70 6.54
C ASP A 54 -15.60 -12.37 6.07
N HIS A 55 -15.86 -11.30 6.82
CA HIS A 55 -15.28 -10.00 6.52
C HIS A 55 -13.75 -10.01 6.59
N ILE A 56 -13.09 -9.39 5.60
CA ILE A 56 -11.64 -9.43 5.41
C ILE A 56 -11.04 -8.03 5.60
N LEU A 57 -9.99 -7.93 6.40
CA LEU A 57 -9.14 -6.74 6.49
C LEU A 57 -7.79 -6.99 5.81
N LEU A 58 -7.49 -6.21 4.79
CA LEU A 58 -6.19 -6.21 4.08
C LEU A 58 -5.38 -4.98 4.51
N TYR A 59 -4.20 -5.18 5.07
CA TYR A 59 -3.36 -4.04 5.45
C TYR A 59 -1.91 -4.21 5.01
N GLY A 60 -1.23 -3.09 4.83
CA GLY A 60 0.17 -3.03 4.39
C GLY A 60 0.45 -1.82 3.51
N PRO A 61 1.71 -1.58 3.14
CA PRO A 61 2.13 -0.48 2.29
C PRO A 61 1.28 -0.29 1.04
N PRO A 62 1.27 0.90 0.42
CA PRO A 62 0.57 1.12 -0.84
C PRO A 62 1.19 0.30 -1.98
N GLY A 63 0.41 0.03 -3.03
CA GLY A 63 0.90 -0.63 -4.24
C GLY A 63 1.12 -2.15 -4.16
N LEU A 64 0.73 -2.81 -3.04
CA LEU A 64 0.90 -4.27 -2.85
C LEU A 64 -0.24 -5.13 -3.41
N GLY A 65 -1.27 -4.52 -4.01
CA GLY A 65 -2.36 -5.26 -4.64
C GLY A 65 -3.56 -5.56 -3.73
N LYS A 66 -3.83 -4.76 -2.68
CA LYS A 66 -5.01 -4.91 -1.81
C LYS A 66 -6.32 -4.92 -2.60
N THR A 67 -6.52 -3.94 -3.48
CA THR A 67 -7.69 -3.86 -4.38
C THR A 67 -7.76 -5.05 -5.34
N THR A 68 -6.63 -5.46 -5.90
CA THR A 68 -6.54 -6.63 -6.78
C THR A 68 -6.99 -7.89 -6.06
N LEU A 69 -6.54 -8.09 -4.82
CA LEU A 69 -6.93 -9.26 -4.02
C LEU A 69 -8.43 -9.26 -3.70
N ALA A 70 -9.03 -8.10 -3.43
CA ALA A 70 -10.47 -7.97 -3.24
C ALA A 70 -11.26 -8.35 -4.52
N CYS A 71 -10.78 -7.92 -5.69
CA CYS A 71 -11.38 -8.31 -6.98
C CYS A 71 -11.26 -9.82 -7.23
N ILE A 72 -10.12 -10.42 -6.88
CA ILE A 72 -9.92 -11.87 -6.99
C ILE A 72 -10.87 -12.62 -6.06
N VAL A 73 -11.06 -12.16 -4.82
CA VAL A 73 -12.04 -12.76 -3.89
C VAL A 73 -13.44 -12.78 -4.52
N ALA A 74 -13.85 -11.67 -5.14
CA ALA A 74 -15.14 -11.58 -5.81
C ALA A 74 -15.24 -12.57 -6.98
N ALA A 75 -14.21 -12.65 -7.81
CA ALA A 75 -14.16 -13.56 -8.94
C ALA A 75 -14.19 -15.04 -8.50
N GLU A 76 -13.43 -15.41 -7.47
CA GLU A 76 -13.40 -16.78 -6.93
C GLU A 76 -14.73 -17.16 -6.25
N MET A 77 -15.40 -16.22 -5.58
CA MET A 77 -16.72 -16.42 -5.00
C MET A 77 -17.85 -16.38 -6.04
N GLY A 78 -17.58 -15.96 -7.27
CA GLY A 78 -18.60 -15.77 -8.33
C GLY A 78 -19.60 -14.68 -8.01
N GLN A 79 -19.19 -13.64 -7.27
CA GLN A 79 -20.03 -12.56 -6.79
C GLN A 79 -19.63 -11.20 -7.38
N ASN A 80 -20.55 -10.23 -7.34
CA ASN A 80 -20.24 -8.87 -7.74
C ASN A 80 -19.42 -8.15 -6.67
N ILE A 81 -18.59 -7.21 -7.11
CA ILE A 81 -17.85 -6.34 -6.21
C ILE A 81 -18.28 -4.88 -6.39
N ARG A 82 -18.58 -4.22 -5.29
CA ARG A 82 -18.75 -2.77 -5.24
C ARG A 82 -17.53 -2.15 -4.60
N VAL A 83 -16.88 -1.28 -5.33
CA VAL A 83 -15.64 -0.61 -4.90
C VAL A 83 -15.96 0.81 -4.47
N THR A 84 -15.47 1.19 -3.30
CA THR A 84 -15.53 2.56 -2.77
C THR A 84 -14.27 2.85 -1.93
N SER A 85 -14.18 4.04 -1.35
CA SER A 85 -13.09 4.41 -0.45
C SER A 85 -13.62 5.13 0.78
N GLY A 86 -12.84 5.08 1.89
CA GLY A 86 -13.19 5.80 3.12
C GLY A 86 -13.47 7.28 2.89
N PRO A 87 -12.62 8.03 2.17
CA PRO A 87 -12.88 9.42 1.83
C PRO A 87 -14.15 9.70 1.01
N ALA A 88 -14.61 8.73 0.22
CA ALA A 88 -15.82 8.88 -0.59
C ALA A 88 -17.11 8.67 0.22
N ILE A 89 -17.02 8.15 1.43
CA ILE A 89 -18.15 7.93 2.34
C ILE A 89 -18.10 9.02 3.43
N GLU A 90 -18.71 10.15 3.15
CA GLU A 90 -18.66 11.31 4.06
C GLU A 90 -19.66 11.19 5.21
N ARG A 91 -20.83 10.61 4.94
CA ARG A 91 -21.97 10.59 5.86
C ARG A 91 -22.51 9.16 6.06
N PRO A 92 -23.14 8.88 7.22
CA PRO A 92 -23.82 7.61 7.45
C PRO A 92 -24.82 7.20 6.35
N GLY A 93 -25.53 8.18 5.77
CA GLY A 93 -26.47 7.94 4.68
C GLY A 93 -25.84 7.45 3.38
N ASP A 94 -24.60 7.85 3.09
CA ASP A 94 -23.88 7.39 1.91
C ASP A 94 -23.58 5.89 2.04
N LEU A 95 -23.09 5.47 3.21
CA LEU A 95 -22.86 4.05 3.53
C LEU A 95 -24.16 3.25 3.50
N ALA A 96 -25.23 3.75 4.14
CA ALA A 96 -26.54 3.10 4.14
C ALA A 96 -27.05 2.89 2.70
N SER A 97 -26.92 3.91 1.82
CA SER A 97 -27.27 3.77 0.41
C SER A 97 -26.47 2.70 -0.31
N ILE A 98 -25.18 2.57 -0.04
CA ILE A 98 -24.36 1.52 -0.63
C ILE A 98 -24.84 0.14 -0.16
N LEU A 99 -25.02 -0.04 1.16
CA LEU A 99 -25.37 -1.32 1.77
C LEU A 99 -26.75 -1.82 1.35
N THR A 100 -27.75 -0.93 1.24
CA THR A 100 -29.10 -1.29 0.80
C THR A 100 -29.20 -1.68 -0.68
N ASN A 101 -28.19 -1.35 -1.48
CA ASN A 101 -28.11 -1.72 -2.89
C ASN A 101 -27.23 -2.96 -3.15
N LEU A 102 -26.80 -3.68 -2.11
CA LEU A 102 -26.08 -4.96 -2.25
C LEU A 102 -27.09 -6.10 -2.43
N ASN A 103 -26.68 -7.11 -3.17
CA ASN A 103 -27.37 -8.40 -3.25
C ASN A 103 -26.73 -9.40 -2.31
N ALA A 104 -27.41 -10.53 -2.08
CA ALA A 104 -26.86 -11.61 -1.26
C ALA A 104 -25.56 -12.16 -1.88
N GLY A 105 -24.52 -12.21 -1.08
CA GLY A 105 -23.20 -12.67 -1.47
C GLY A 105 -22.30 -11.59 -2.06
N ASP A 106 -22.83 -10.41 -2.42
CA ASP A 106 -22.00 -9.31 -2.97
C ASP A 106 -20.82 -8.96 -2.04
N ILE A 107 -19.76 -8.43 -2.64
CA ILE A 107 -18.58 -7.97 -1.93
C ILE A 107 -18.55 -6.44 -1.96
N LEU A 108 -18.47 -5.84 -0.77
CA LEU A 108 -18.20 -4.41 -0.61
C LEU A 108 -16.71 -4.21 -0.31
N PHE A 109 -15.98 -3.55 -1.20
CA PHE A 109 -14.59 -3.15 -0.97
C PHE A 109 -14.52 -1.68 -0.58
N ILE A 110 -13.90 -1.40 0.59
CA ILE A 110 -13.64 -0.03 1.06
C ILE A 110 -12.14 0.17 1.18
N ASP A 111 -11.57 0.95 0.25
CA ASP A 111 -10.16 1.33 0.35
C ASP A 111 -9.97 2.45 1.38
N GLU A 112 -8.78 2.51 2.00
CA GLU A 112 -8.45 3.47 3.06
C GLU A 112 -9.54 3.54 4.15
N ILE A 113 -10.03 2.38 4.58
CA ILE A 113 -11.15 2.24 5.53
C ILE A 113 -10.89 2.97 6.86
N HIS A 114 -9.64 3.19 7.25
CA HIS A 114 -9.25 3.96 8.44
C HIS A 114 -9.61 5.46 8.36
N ARG A 115 -10.05 5.93 7.19
CA ARG A 115 -10.48 7.32 6.97
C ARG A 115 -11.99 7.51 7.13
N LEU A 116 -12.73 6.47 7.44
CA LEU A 116 -14.15 6.58 7.80
C LEU A 116 -14.30 7.45 9.06
N SER A 117 -15.30 8.30 9.06
CA SER A 117 -15.66 9.04 10.27
C SER A 117 -16.29 8.09 11.29
N ARG A 118 -16.18 8.41 12.59
CA ARG A 118 -16.76 7.61 13.65
C ARG A 118 -18.27 7.36 13.47
N ALA A 119 -19.00 8.37 13.00
CA ALA A 119 -20.44 8.24 12.74
C ALA A 119 -20.75 7.23 11.63
N VAL A 120 -19.88 7.10 10.63
CA VAL A 120 -19.98 6.09 9.56
C VAL A 120 -19.61 4.70 10.09
N GLU A 121 -18.55 4.59 10.91
CA GLU A 121 -18.19 3.32 11.55
C GLU A 121 -19.33 2.76 12.42
N GLU A 122 -20.04 3.62 13.17
CA GLU A 122 -21.16 3.22 14.02
C GLU A 122 -22.33 2.60 13.22
N VAL A 123 -22.52 3.01 11.98
CA VAL A 123 -23.49 2.36 11.05
C VAL A 123 -22.94 1.04 10.50
N LEU A 124 -21.63 0.94 10.31
CA LEU A 124 -21.01 -0.26 9.77
C LEU A 124 -21.03 -1.43 10.75
N TYR A 125 -20.97 -1.17 12.07
CA TYR A 125 -20.93 -2.22 13.08
C TYR A 125 -22.12 -3.19 13.02
N PRO A 126 -23.39 -2.74 13.12
CA PRO A 126 -24.53 -3.65 13.02
C PRO A 126 -24.67 -4.26 11.62
N ALA A 127 -24.22 -3.56 10.59
CA ALA A 127 -24.22 -4.11 9.25
C ALA A 127 -23.26 -5.31 9.08
N MET A 128 -22.12 -5.30 9.79
CA MET A 128 -21.16 -6.41 9.77
C MET A 128 -21.57 -7.57 10.68
N GLU A 129 -22.12 -7.28 11.86
CA GLU A 129 -22.44 -8.31 12.85
C GLU A 129 -23.79 -8.98 12.58
N ASP A 130 -24.81 -8.16 12.35
CA ASP A 130 -26.21 -8.60 12.30
C ASP A 130 -26.81 -8.56 10.89
N TYR A 131 -26.06 -8.05 9.91
CA TYR A 131 -26.59 -7.75 8.58
C TYR A 131 -27.84 -6.87 8.65
N ALA A 132 -27.77 -5.79 9.42
CA ALA A 132 -28.88 -4.88 9.63
C ALA A 132 -28.41 -3.44 9.76
N LEU A 133 -29.29 -2.50 9.44
CA LEU A 133 -29.10 -1.06 9.62
C LEU A 133 -30.14 -0.53 10.59
N ASP A 134 -29.71 0.25 11.56
CA ASP A 134 -30.60 1.00 12.45
C ASP A 134 -30.75 2.43 11.92
N ILE A 135 -31.91 2.74 11.33
CA ILE A 135 -32.20 4.04 10.72
C ILE A 135 -33.12 4.84 11.65
N MET A 136 -32.70 6.05 12.00
CA MET A 136 -33.53 6.99 12.75
C MET A 136 -34.47 7.73 11.81
N ILE A 137 -35.80 7.50 11.98
CA ILE A 137 -36.85 8.20 11.22
C ILE A 137 -37.47 9.27 12.10
N GLY A 138 -37.51 10.52 11.59
CA GLY A 138 -38.06 11.67 12.30
C GLY A 138 -36.96 12.50 12.96
N LYS A 139 -37.39 13.58 13.65
CA LYS A 139 -36.51 14.50 14.38
C LYS A 139 -37.04 14.74 15.80
N GLY A 140 -36.14 14.94 16.75
CA GLY A 140 -36.46 15.27 18.15
C GLY A 140 -37.06 14.10 18.92
N PRO A 141 -37.89 14.32 19.96
CA PRO A 141 -38.39 13.28 20.87
C PRO A 141 -39.30 12.24 20.23
N THR A 142 -39.80 12.50 19.01
CA THR A 142 -40.69 11.60 18.25
C THR A 142 -39.91 10.75 17.25
N ALA A 143 -38.58 10.85 17.19
CA ALA A 143 -37.76 10.02 16.34
C ALA A 143 -37.89 8.54 16.74
N ARG A 144 -38.09 7.67 15.75
CA ARG A 144 -38.16 6.21 15.93
C ARG A 144 -37.01 5.53 15.23
N SER A 145 -36.40 4.55 15.90
CA SER A 145 -35.45 3.66 15.22
C SER A 145 -36.23 2.62 14.42
N MET A 146 -35.84 2.44 13.18
CA MET A 146 -36.30 1.36 12.32
C MET A 146 -35.10 0.50 11.94
N ARG A 147 -35.19 -0.80 12.21
CA ARG A 147 -34.19 -1.77 11.79
C ARG A 147 -34.54 -2.27 10.39
N LEU A 148 -33.58 -2.18 9.50
CA LEU A 148 -33.66 -2.67 8.13
C LEU A 148 -32.70 -3.82 7.95
N ASP A 149 -33.19 -5.00 7.60
CA ASP A 149 -32.36 -6.17 7.33
C ASP A 149 -31.65 -6.00 5.98
N LEU A 150 -30.37 -6.39 5.97
CA LEU A 150 -29.52 -6.42 4.80
C LEU A 150 -29.32 -7.86 4.32
N PRO A 151 -29.12 -8.07 3.00
CA PRO A 151 -28.63 -9.36 2.54
C PRO A 151 -27.23 -9.63 3.11
N LYS A 152 -26.89 -10.90 3.35
CA LYS A 152 -25.54 -11.27 3.74
C LYS A 152 -24.56 -10.85 2.66
N PHE A 153 -23.52 -10.13 3.04
CA PHE A 153 -22.47 -9.63 2.16
C PHE A 153 -21.09 -9.82 2.81
N THR A 154 -20.04 -9.73 2.03
CA THR A 154 -18.68 -9.72 2.56
C THR A 154 -18.09 -8.30 2.46
N LEU A 155 -17.64 -7.75 3.58
CA LEU A 155 -16.85 -6.53 3.60
C LEU A 155 -15.37 -6.88 3.45
N VAL A 156 -14.71 -6.27 2.47
CA VAL A 156 -13.25 -6.29 2.34
C VAL A 156 -12.73 -4.87 2.60
N GLY A 157 -12.19 -4.64 3.79
CA GLY A 157 -11.56 -3.37 4.16
C GLY A 157 -10.07 -3.37 3.77
N ALA A 158 -9.58 -2.28 3.21
CA ALA A 158 -8.16 -2.09 2.95
C ALA A 158 -7.62 -0.85 3.66
N THR A 159 -6.38 -0.93 4.17
CA THR A 159 -5.73 0.21 4.81
C THR A 159 -4.21 0.16 4.69
N THR A 160 -3.59 1.31 4.55
CA THR A 160 -2.14 1.48 4.69
C THR A 160 -1.72 1.66 6.16
N ARG A 161 -2.64 2.07 7.03
CA ARG A 161 -2.41 2.47 8.42
C ARG A 161 -3.29 1.68 9.40
N ALA A 162 -3.01 0.38 9.57
CA ALA A 162 -3.80 -0.50 10.44
C ALA A 162 -3.92 0.02 11.89
N GLY A 163 -2.90 0.70 12.40
CA GLY A 163 -2.92 1.29 13.75
C GLY A 163 -3.87 2.48 13.92
N ARG A 164 -4.41 3.04 12.82
CA ARG A 164 -5.42 4.12 12.87
C ARG A 164 -6.86 3.59 12.84
N LEU A 165 -7.03 2.30 12.57
CA LEU A 165 -8.33 1.69 12.60
C LEU A 165 -8.82 1.58 14.06
N SER A 166 -10.06 1.91 14.31
CA SER A 166 -10.64 1.75 15.65
C SER A 166 -10.65 0.26 16.06
N ALA A 167 -10.40 -0.02 17.33
CA ALA A 167 -10.41 -1.40 17.83
C ALA A 167 -11.78 -2.08 17.60
N PRO A 168 -12.96 -1.41 17.84
CA PRO A 168 -14.25 -2.00 17.56
C PRO A 168 -14.45 -2.40 16.10
N LEU A 169 -13.97 -1.61 15.15
CA LEU A 169 -14.07 -1.95 13.72
C LEU A 169 -13.14 -3.12 13.37
N ARG A 170 -11.91 -3.08 13.85
CA ARG A 170 -10.92 -4.13 13.56
C ARG A 170 -11.37 -5.50 14.08
N ASP A 171 -11.95 -5.54 15.27
CA ASP A 171 -12.34 -6.79 15.93
C ASP A 171 -13.55 -7.48 15.25
N ARG A 172 -14.22 -6.79 14.32
CA ARG A 172 -15.33 -7.33 13.50
C ARG A 172 -14.86 -8.01 12.22
N PHE A 173 -13.58 -7.90 11.89
CA PHE A 173 -13.02 -8.65 10.77
C PHE A 173 -12.62 -10.06 11.23
N GLY A 174 -13.28 -11.08 10.69
CA GLY A 174 -12.95 -12.48 10.97
C GLY A 174 -11.63 -12.91 10.33
N ILE A 175 -11.22 -12.23 9.25
CA ILE A 175 -10.01 -12.54 8.49
C ILE A 175 -9.15 -11.28 8.40
N ILE A 176 -7.91 -11.36 8.87
CA ILE A 176 -6.98 -10.22 8.84
C ILE A 176 -5.68 -10.65 8.15
N PHE A 177 -5.33 -9.99 7.04
CA PHE A 177 -4.11 -10.27 6.30
C PHE A 177 -3.20 -9.04 6.21
N ARG A 178 -1.95 -9.25 6.57
CA ARG A 178 -0.88 -8.31 6.29
C ARG A 178 -0.23 -8.66 4.95
N LEU A 179 -0.23 -7.71 4.02
CA LEU A 179 0.52 -7.84 2.78
C LEU A 179 1.94 -7.33 3.00
N GLU A 180 2.90 -8.10 2.52
CA GLU A 180 4.33 -7.80 2.64
C GLU A 180 4.89 -7.31 1.30
N MET A 181 6.04 -6.62 1.36
CA MET A 181 6.77 -6.25 0.15
C MET A 181 7.21 -7.51 -0.60
N TYR A 182 7.19 -7.41 -1.92
CA TYR A 182 7.60 -8.50 -2.81
C TYR A 182 9.12 -8.56 -2.95
N SER A 183 9.65 -9.76 -3.03
CA SER A 183 11.04 -9.97 -3.40
C SER A 183 11.30 -9.60 -4.87
N PRO A 184 12.54 -9.28 -5.27
CA PRO A 184 12.87 -9.07 -6.69
C PRO A 184 12.51 -10.25 -7.58
N GLN A 185 12.57 -11.48 -7.07
CA GLN A 185 12.21 -12.70 -7.80
C GLN A 185 10.71 -12.80 -8.05
N GLU A 186 9.89 -12.45 -7.07
CA GLU A 186 8.43 -12.39 -7.25
C GLU A 186 8.04 -11.27 -8.21
N LEU A 187 8.67 -10.09 -8.07
CA LEU A 187 8.44 -8.96 -8.99
C LEU A 187 8.88 -9.28 -10.41
N SER A 188 9.99 -9.98 -10.62
CA SER A 188 10.40 -10.37 -11.97
C SER A 188 9.37 -11.28 -12.65
N ARG A 189 8.74 -12.20 -11.90
CA ARG A 189 7.63 -13.01 -12.42
C ARG A 189 6.40 -12.16 -12.76
N ILE A 190 6.09 -11.15 -11.96
CA ILE A 190 4.99 -10.20 -12.23
C ILE A 190 5.30 -9.38 -13.48
N VAL A 191 6.51 -8.83 -13.59
CA VAL A 191 6.95 -8.01 -14.74
C VAL A 191 6.97 -8.85 -16.01
N ALA A 192 7.48 -10.08 -15.97
CA ALA A 192 7.49 -11.01 -17.12
C ALA A 192 6.06 -11.33 -17.59
N ARG A 193 5.14 -11.63 -16.66
CA ARG A 193 3.72 -11.83 -16.99
C ARG A 193 3.12 -10.58 -17.65
N SER A 194 3.38 -9.41 -17.07
CA SER A 194 2.87 -8.14 -17.59
C SER A 194 3.46 -7.80 -18.97
N ALA A 195 4.76 -8.04 -19.19
CA ALA A 195 5.40 -7.87 -20.49
C ALA A 195 4.79 -8.79 -21.54
N GLY A 196 4.48 -10.04 -21.18
CA GLY A 196 3.77 -10.99 -22.04
C GLY A 196 2.37 -10.49 -22.43
N ILE A 197 1.58 -9.97 -21.50
CA ILE A 197 0.25 -9.38 -21.78
C ILE A 197 0.37 -8.18 -22.71
N LEU A 198 1.41 -7.35 -22.53
CA LEU A 198 1.69 -6.19 -23.38
C LEU A 198 2.31 -6.57 -24.73
N GLY A 199 2.57 -7.85 -25.00
CA GLY A 199 3.19 -8.31 -26.25
C GLY A 199 4.64 -7.86 -26.44
N MET A 200 5.36 -7.55 -25.34
CA MET A 200 6.73 -7.05 -25.39
C MET A 200 7.73 -8.19 -25.31
N PRO A 201 8.62 -8.35 -26.30
CA PRO A 201 9.75 -9.27 -26.18
C PRO A 201 10.75 -8.75 -25.13
N TYR A 202 11.30 -9.67 -24.34
CA TYR A 202 12.22 -9.35 -23.26
C TYR A 202 13.29 -10.42 -23.08
N ASP A 203 14.32 -10.10 -22.31
CA ASP A 203 15.21 -11.08 -21.67
C ASP A 203 15.05 -11.05 -20.14
N ASP A 204 15.47 -12.12 -19.48
CA ASP A 204 15.30 -12.27 -18.01
C ASP A 204 16.10 -11.23 -17.23
N GLU A 205 17.22 -10.77 -17.75
CA GLU A 205 18.08 -9.76 -17.13
C GLU A 205 17.40 -8.38 -17.15
N GLY A 206 16.76 -8.01 -18.26
CA GLY A 206 15.99 -6.78 -18.37
C GLY A 206 14.78 -6.76 -17.45
N ILE A 207 14.07 -7.88 -17.34
CA ILE A 207 12.96 -8.03 -16.39
C ILE A 207 13.45 -7.93 -14.94
N LEU A 208 14.58 -8.58 -14.61
CA LEU A 208 15.14 -8.54 -13.27
C LEU A 208 15.62 -7.12 -12.89
N GLU A 209 16.16 -6.37 -13.83
CA GLU A 209 16.57 -4.98 -13.61
C GLU A 209 15.38 -4.08 -13.26
N ILE A 210 14.26 -4.21 -13.97
CA ILE A 210 13.01 -3.51 -13.63
C ILE A 210 12.53 -3.94 -12.22
N ALA A 211 12.53 -5.24 -11.95
CA ALA A 211 12.07 -5.78 -10.67
C ALA A 211 12.87 -5.26 -9.47
N ARG A 212 14.20 -5.20 -9.59
CA ARG A 212 15.09 -4.70 -8.54
C ARG A 212 14.81 -3.24 -8.17
N ARG A 213 14.52 -2.40 -9.17
CA ARG A 213 14.24 -0.97 -8.96
C ARG A 213 12.76 -0.67 -8.64
N SER A 214 11.93 -1.71 -8.46
CA SER A 214 10.48 -1.57 -8.25
C SER A 214 10.07 -1.41 -6.79
N ARG A 215 10.99 -1.19 -5.87
CA ARG A 215 10.71 -0.87 -4.46
C ARG A 215 9.81 -1.90 -3.75
N GLY A 216 9.89 -3.16 -4.13
CA GLY A 216 9.09 -4.23 -3.52
C GLY A 216 7.59 -4.17 -3.85
N THR A 217 7.13 -3.37 -4.83
CA THR A 217 5.70 -3.21 -5.11
C THR A 217 5.34 -3.51 -6.57
N PRO A 218 4.30 -4.33 -6.82
CA PRO A 218 3.80 -4.62 -8.16
C PRO A 218 3.34 -3.38 -8.94
N HIS A 219 2.77 -2.40 -8.24
CA HIS A 219 2.31 -1.17 -8.87
C HIS A 219 3.46 -0.38 -9.51
N ILE A 220 4.57 -0.20 -8.77
CA ILE A 220 5.78 0.47 -9.30
C ILE A 220 6.39 -0.39 -10.41
N ALA A 221 6.45 -1.73 -10.24
CA ALA A 221 6.99 -2.62 -11.24
C ALA A 221 6.28 -2.48 -12.60
N ASN A 222 4.96 -2.51 -12.60
CA ASN A 222 4.17 -2.32 -13.82
C ASN A 222 4.35 -0.92 -14.41
N ARG A 223 4.45 0.10 -13.57
CA ARG A 223 4.69 1.47 -14.03
C ARG A 223 6.06 1.63 -14.69
N LEU A 224 7.11 1.09 -14.08
CA LEU A 224 8.46 1.10 -14.66
C LEU A 224 8.50 0.28 -15.95
N LEU A 225 7.83 -0.88 -16.01
CA LEU A 225 7.72 -1.68 -17.22
C LEU A 225 7.13 -0.87 -18.38
N LYS A 226 6.05 -0.13 -18.17
CA LYS A 226 5.45 0.72 -19.21
C LYS A 226 6.44 1.77 -19.73
N ARG A 227 7.21 2.40 -18.86
CA ARG A 227 8.21 3.39 -19.25
C ARG A 227 9.40 2.77 -19.99
N VAL A 228 9.86 1.60 -19.56
CA VAL A 228 10.91 0.85 -20.26
C VAL A 228 10.40 0.39 -21.62
N ARG A 229 9.13 -0.04 -21.73
CA ARG A 229 8.49 -0.36 -23.01
C ARG A 229 8.54 0.82 -23.97
N ASP A 230 8.08 1.99 -23.53
CA ASP A 230 8.05 3.21 -24.34
C ASP A 230 9.46 3.59 -24.82
N PHE A 231 10.46 3.46 -23.95
CA PHE A 231 11.86 3.68 -24.29
C PHE A 231 12.39 2.65 -25.30
N ALA A 232 12.10 1.36 -25.09
CA ALA A 232 12.49 0.26 -25.99
C ALA A 232 11.95 0.47 -27.42
N GLN A 233 10.70 0.92 -27.53
CA GLN A 233 10.04 1.16 -28.81
C GLN A 233 10.61 2.38 -29.56
N VAL A 234 11.08 3.39 -28.84
CA VAL A 234 11.53 4.66 -29.44
C VAL A 234 13.05 4.70 -29.66
N ARG A 235 13.82 4.12 -28.72
CA ARG A 235 15.28 4.20 -28.68
C ARG A 235 15.99 2.87 -28.93
N GLY A 236 15.26 1.74 -28.89
CA GLY A 236 15.75 0.40 -29.10
C GLY A 236 15.10 -0.29 -30.31
N ASP A 237 15.19 -1.60 -30.34
CA ASP A 237 14.59 -2.50 -31.32
C ASP A 237 13.21 -3.02 -30.90
N GLY A 238 12.63 -2.46 -29.85
CA GLY A 238 11.35 -2.89 -29.27
C GLY A 238 11.47 -4.05 -28.27
N ARG A 239 12.70 -4.47 -27.91
CA ARG A 239 12.96 -5.53 -26.92
C ARG A 239 13.43 -4.94 -25.59
N ILE A 240 12.95 -5.48 -24.49
CA ILE A 240 13.40 -5.13 -23.14
C ILE A 240 14.63 -5.97 -22.80
N THR A 241 15.82 -5.35 -22.91
CA THR A 241 17.09 -5.95 -22.47
C THR A 241 17.57 -5.28 -21.20
N ALA A 242 18.56 -5.87 -20.52
CA ALA A 242 19.19 -5.25 -19.35
C ALA A 242 19.66 -3.83 -19.63
N GLN A 243 20.32 -3.60 -20.76
CA GLN A 243 20.82 -2.29 -21.16
C GLN A 243 19.69 -1.29 -21.39
N VAL A 244 18.66 -1.67 -22.13
CA VAL A 244 17.46 -0.85 -22.39
C VAL A 244 16.77 -0.47 -21.07
N ALA A 245 16.62 -1.45 -20.14
CA ALA A 245 16.04 -1.19 -18.84
C ALA A 245 16.88 -0.20 -18.02
N GLN A 246 18.19 -0.40 -17.94
CA GLN A 246 19.11 0.50 -17.24
C GLN A 246 19.08 1.93 -17.81
N ASP A 247 19.18 2.09 -19.12
CA ASP A 247 19.20 3.39 -19.78
C ASP A 247 17.88 4.14 -19.57
N SER A 248 16.76 3.43 -19.70
CA SER A 248 15.43 4.00 -19.44
C SER A 248 15.25 4.43 -18.00
N LEU A 249 15.65 3.61 -17.03
CA LEU A 249 15.48 3.90 -15.62
C LEU A 249 16.44 4.99 -15.13
N ASN A 250 17.66 5.03 -15.66
CA ASN A 250 18.61 6.11 -15.40
C ASN A 250 18.11 7.46 -15.97
N MET A 251 17.50 7.45 -17.15
CA MET A 251 16.86 8.66 -17.73
C MET A 251 15.72 9.19 -16.85
N GLN A 252 15.08 8.33 -16.05
CA GLN A 252 14.04 8.68 -15.12
C GLN A 252 14.55 8.98 -13.70
N ASP A 253 15.86 9.15 -13.52
CA ASP A 253 16.50 9.37 -12.22
C ASP A 253 16.21 8.29 -11.16
N VAL A 254 15.88 7.06 -11.58
CA VAL A 254 15.70 5.91 -10.69
C VAL A 254 17.03 5.17 -10.54
N ASP A 255 17.57 5.13 -9.33
CA ASP A 255 18.86 4.50 -9.08
C ASP A 255 18.77 2.95 -8.95
N ALA A 256 19.91 2.31 -8.71
CA ALA A 256 20.01 0.84 -8.63
C ALA A 256 19.16 0.19 -7.54
N LEU A 257 18.78 0.95 -6.51
CA LEU A 257 17.89 0.51 -5.44
C LEU A 257 16.44 0.99 -5.65
N GLY A 258 16.15 1.66 -6.76
CA GLY A 258 14.82 2.17 -7.04
C GLY A 258 14.50 3.51 -6.36
N LEU A 259 15.50 4.21 -5.79
CA LEU A 259 15.28 5.54 -5.24
C LEU A 259 15.16 6.55 -6.38
N ASP A 260 14.14 7.40 -6.26
CA ASP A 260 13.94 8.51 -7.18
C ASP A 260 14.59 9.80 -6.64
N ARG A 261 14.38 10.89 -7.37
CA ARG A 261 14.89 12.20 -7.00
C ARG A 261 14.42 12.67 -5.62
N VAL A 262 13.16 12.38 -5.24
CA VAL A 262 12.59 12.82 -3.96
C VAL A 262 13.17 12.02 -2.80
N ASP A 263 13.32 10.69 -2.92
CA ASP A 263 14.00 9.88 -1.91
C ASP A 263 15.39 10.41 -1.61
N ARG A 264 16.19 10.65 -2.68
CA ARG A 264 17.54 11.17 -2.53
C ARG A 264 17.56 12.59 -1.95
N ALA A 265 16.56 13.43 -2.28
CA ALA A 265 16.43 14.76 -1.69
C ALA A 265 16.13 14.70 -0.19
N VAL A 266 15.25 13.78 0.24
CA VAL A 266 14.94 13.55 1.66
C VAL A 266 16.19 13.10 2.41
N LEU A 267 16.90 12.09 1.92
CA LEU A 267 18.14 11.60 2.54
C LEU A 267 19.24 12.67 2.55
N SER A 268 19.43 13.40 1.45
CA SER A 268 20.40 14.49 1.38
C SER A 268 20.07 15.62 2.34
N ALA A 269 18.79 15.99 2.45
CA ALA A 269 18.36 17.00 3.41
C ALA A 269 18.68 16.58 4.86
N MET A 270 18.38 15.33 5.22
CA MET A 270 18.70 14.77 6.55
C MET A 270 20.20 14.83 6.83
N ILE A 271 21.02 14.43 5.87
CA ILE A 271 22.46 14.31 6.03
C ILE A 271 23.15 15.68 5.99
N ASP A 272 22.89 16.47 4.93
CA ASP A 272 23.65 17.70 4.66
C ASP A 272 23.21 18.89 5.51
N LYS A 273 21.91 18.97 5.80
CA LYS A 273 21.36 20.12 6.54
C LYS A 273 21.20 19.86 8.05
N PHE A 274 21.04 18.59 8.43
CA PHE A 274 20.74 18.22 9.81
C PHE A 274 21.73 17.21 10.41
N GLY A 275 22.87 16.96 9.77
CA GLY A 275 23.91 16.08 10.27
C GLY A 275 23.49 14.64 10.53
N GLY A 276 22.47 14.17 9.81
CA GLY A 276 21.87 12.84 9.97
C GLY A 276 20.65 12.80 10.91
N GLY A 277 20.27 13.90 11.53
CA GLY A 277 19.08 14.00 12.38
C GLY A 277 19.40 13.93 13.89
N PRO A 278 18.36 13.83 14.77
CA PRO A 278 16.95 13.58 14.45
C PRO A 278 16.20 14.77 13.82
N VAL A 279 15.41 14.55 12.79
CA VAL A 279 14.67 15.59 12.05
C VAL A 279 13.17 15.31 12.11
N GLY A 280 12.38 16.35 12.40
CA GLY A 280 10.92 16.28 12.35
C GLY A 280 10.38 16.16 10.93
N LEU A 281 9.20 15.53 10.77
CA LEU A 281 8.56 15.32 9.47
C LEU A 281 8.26 16.65 8.76
N ASP A 282 7.66 17.61 9.47
CA ASP A 282 7.29 18.91 8.93
C ASP A 282 8.53 19.72 8.47
N THR A 283 9.66 19.54 9.18
CA THR A 283 10.94 20.15 8.80
C THR A 283 11.46 19.54 7.49
N LEU A 284 11.37 18.21 7.33
CA LEU A 284 11.73 17.55 6.07
C LEU A 284 10.83 18.01 4.92
N ALA A 285 9.53 18.09 5.16
CA ALA A 285 8.55 18.58 4.20
C ALA A 285 8.90 20.00 3.71
N ALA A 286 9.16 20.91 4.64
CA ALA A 286 9.52 22.28 4.32
C ALA A 286 10.83 22.40 3.51
N VAL A 287 11.81 21.55 3.82
CA VAL A 287 13.14 21.60 3.16
C VAL A 287 13.15 20.94 1.80
N THR A 288 12.35 19.87 1.61
CA THR A 288 12.28 19.14 0.34
C THR A 288 11.23 19.70 -0.61
N GLY A 289 10.30 20.53 -0.10
CA GLY A 289 9.15 21.02 -0.86
C GLY A 289 8.10 19.95 -1.12
N GLU A 290 8.13 18.84 -0.37
CA GLU A 290 7.16 17.74 -0.48
C GLU A 290 6.17 17.80 0.69
N ASP A 291 4.96 17.26 0.48
CA ASP A 291 3.96 17.17 1.54
C ASP A 291 4.38 16.19 2.64
N ALA A 292 4.15 16.55 3.90
CA ALA A 292 4.54 15.75 5.06
C ALA A 292 3.89 14.35 5.04
N VAL A 293 2.60 14.27 4.68
CA VAL A 293 1.88 13.00 4.59
C VAL A 293 2.45 12.14 3.45
N THR A 294 2.82 12.76 2.33
CA THR A 294 3.46 12.07 1.22
C THR A 294 4.81 11.49 1.62
N ILE A 295 5.63 12.25 2.35
CA ILE A 295 6.91 11.71 2.86
C ILE A 295 6.65 10.52 3.77
N GLU A 296 5.71 10.63 4.72
CA GLU A 296 5.41 9.58 5.70
C GLU A 296 4.81 8.31 5.09
N ASP A 297 3.91 8.45 4.12
CA ASP A 297 3.14 7.33 3.59
C ASP A 297 3.77 6.66 2.38
N VAL A 298 4.57 7.41 1.60
CA VAL A 298 5.07 6.95 0.30
C VAL A 298 6.57 6.71 0.31
N TYR A 299 7.36 7.66 0.82
CA TYR A 299 8.82 7.60 0.76
C TYR A 299 9.45 6.92 1.97
N GLU A 300 9.07 7.31 3.17
CA GLU A 300 9.65 6.81 4.42
C GLU A 300 9.56 5.28 4.58
N PRO A 301 8.44 4.60 4.24
CA PRO A 301 8.36 3.15 4.42
C PRO A 301 9.42 2.38 3.66
N TYR A 302 9.73 2.80 2.44
CA TYR A 302 10.77 2.16 1.65
C TYR A 302 12.17 2.50 2.14
N LEU A 303 12.44 3.74 2.49
CA LEU A 303 13.72 4.16 3.09
C LEU A 303 14.01 3.43 4.42
N MET A 304 12.97 3.20 5.23
CA MET A 304 13.09 2.39 6.44
C MET A 304 13.35 0.91 6.14
N GLN A 305 12.71 0.35 5.11
CA GLN A 305 12.94 -1.03 4.67
C GLN A 305 14.38 -1.26 4.20
N LEU A 306 14.94 -0.29 3.47
CA LEU A 306 16.36 -0.31 3.09
C LEU A 306 17.30 -0.09 4.27
N GLY A 307 16.77 0.22 5.44
CA GLY A 307 17.55 0.56 6.61
C GLY A 307 18.26 1.92 6.50
N PHE A 308 17.81 2.82 5.64
CA PHE A 308 18.40 4.15 5.45
C PHE A 308 17.89 5.16 6.45
N VAL A 309 16.65 5.00 6.90
CA VAL A 309 16.01 5.88 7.89
C VAL A 309 15.51 5.07 9.06
N MET A 310 15.71 5.60 10.27
CA MET A 310 15.13 5.09 11.51
C MET A 310 14.20 6.12 12.11
N ARG A 311 13.05 5.66 12.63
CA ARG A 311 12.10 6.47 13.39
C ARG A 311 12.46 6.47 14.88
N THR A 312 12.56 7.64 15.47
CA THR A 312 12.76 7.81 16.91
C THR A 312 11.68 8.75 17.49
N PRO A 313 11.50 8.79 18.82
CA PRO A 313 10.58 9.75 19.44
C PRO A 313 10.90 11.22 19.14
N ARG A 314 12.18 11.54 18.83
CA ARG A 314 12.64 12.89 18.50
C ARG A 314 12.57 13.24 17.01
N GLY A 315 12.31 12.26 16.14
CA GLY A 315 12.29 12.43 14.69
C GLY A 315 12.95 11.29 13.93
N ARG A 316 13.31 11.57 12.69
CA ARG A 316 13.92 10.62 11.75
C ARG A 316 15.43 10.76 11.77
N LEU A 317 16.15 9.63 11.78
CA LEU A 317 17.61 9.54 11.74
C LEU A 317 18.05 8.84 10.45
N ALA A 318 19.04 9.42 9.77
CA ALA A 318 19.73 8.74 8.68
C ALA A 318 20.76 7.76 9.26
N THR A 319 20.79 6.55 8.72
CA THR A 319 21.73 5.50 9.17
C THR A 319 23.05 5.56 8.41
N PRO A 320 24.11 4.89 8.88
CA PRO A 320 25.36 4.78 8.11
C PRO A 320 25.18 4.22 6.69
N ALA A 321 24.18 3.35 6.48
CA ALA A 321 23.86 2.82 5.16
C ALA A 321 23.35 3.91 4.20
N ALA A 322 22.59 4.90 4.69
CA ALA A 322 22.16 6.04 3.88
C ALA A 322 23.33 6.92 3.46
N TYR A 323 24.29 7.14 4.36
CA TYR A 323 25.52 7.88 4.04
C TYR A 323 26.33 7.16 2.96
N ALA A 324 26.54 5.84 3.13
CA ALA A 324 27.27 5.04 2.15
C ALA A 324 26.61 5.06 0.77
N HIS A 325 25.28 4.97 0.72
CA HIS A 325 24.52 5.02 -0.54
C HIS A 325 24.69 6.35 -1.27
N LEU A 326 24.73 7.46 -0.54
CA LEU A 326 24.96 8.79 -1.12
C LEU A 326 26.45 9.14 -1.31
N GLY A 327 27.37 8.20 -1.06
CA GLY A 327 28.81 8.42 -1.16
C GLY A 327 29.35 9.40 -0.12
N LYS A 328 28.72 9.50 1.06
CA LYS A 328 29.07 10.42 2.13
C LYS A 328 29.63 9.67 3.35
N THR A 329 30.42 10.36 4.15
CA THR A 329 30.99 9.79 5.38
C THR A 329 30.03 10.07 6.56
N PRO A 330 29.62 9.08 7.33
CA PRO A 330 28.84 9.33 8.54
C PRO A 330 29.64 10.12 9.57
N PRO A 331 29.01 10.98 10.41
CA PRO A 331 29.67 11.65 11.50
C PRO A 331 30.28 10.60 12.43
N ALA A 332 31.43 10.92 13.06
CA ALA A 332 32.01 10.06 14.09
C ALA A 332 30.98 9.81 15.18
N PRO A 333 30.87 8.57 15.73
CA PRO A 333 29.96 8.31 16.84
C PRO A 333 30.30 9.28 17.96
N ALA A 334 29.24 9.96 18.49
CA ALA A 334 29.42 10.79 19.67
C ALA A 334 30.06 9.92 20.78
N PRO A 335 31.07 10.40 21.51
CA PRO A 335 31.63 9.65 22.61
C PRO A 335 30.48 9.24 23.54
N GLU A 336 30.34 7.95 23.80
CA GLU A 336 29.44 7.46 24.85
C GLU A 336 29.81 8.24 26.12
N ASN A 337 28.91 9.08 26.58
CA ASN A 337 29.02 9.64 27.90
C ASN A 337 28.95 8.44 28.87
N LEU A 338 30.12 7.99 29.30
CA LEU A 338 30.23 7.16 30.47
C LEU A 338 29.50 7.91 31.57
N GLU A 339 28.37 7.37 32.01
CA GLU A 339 27.72 7.85 33.23
C GLU A 339 28.81 7.85 34.33
N PRO A 340 28.95 8.93 35.11
CA PRO A 340 29.90 8.93 36.19
C PRO A 340 29.50 7.80 37.14
N GLU A 341 30.44 6.87 37.38
CA GLU A 341 30.33 5.91 38.44
C GLU A 341 29.94 6.66 39.71
N ASN A 342 28.77 6.37 40.21
CA ASN A 342 28.39 6.82 41.57
C ASN A 342 29.36 6.18 42.58
N GLU A 343 30.40 6.89 42.94
CA GLU A 343 31.10 6.66 44.19
C GLU A 343 30.08 6.86 45.32
N GLN A 344 29.41 5.81 45.72
CA GLN A 344 28.81 5.73 47.03
C GLN A 344 29.91 5.69 48.08
N THR A 345 30.31 6.87 48.49
CA THR A 345 31.09 7.03 49.71
C THR A 345 30.27 6.51 50.88
N ALA A 346 30.65 5.39 51.40
CA ALA A 346 30.20 4.93 52.71
C ALA A 346 30.59 5.97 53.76
N LEU A 347 29.65 6.51 54.46
CA LEU A 347 29.82 7.22 55.73
C LEU A 347 28.82 6.66 56.75
N PHE A 348 29.38 5.90 57.67
CA PHE A 348 28.97 5.62 59.07
C PHE A 348 27.49 5.53 59.41
#